data_4ef59dac11786acad9d465d40c476f20
#
_entry.id   4ef59dac11786acad9d465d40c476f20
#
_cell.length_a   1.000
_cell.length_b   1.000
_cell.length_c   1.000
_cell.angle_alpha   90.00
_cell.angle_beta   90.00
_cell.angle_gamma   90.00
#
_symmetry.space_group_name_H-M   'P 1'
#
loop_
_entity.id
_entity.type
_entity.pdbx_description
1 polymer ?
#
loop_
_entity_poly.entity_id
_entity_poly.type
_entity_poly.pdbx_seq_one_letter_code
_entity_poly.pdbx_strand_id
1 'polypeptide(L)'
;LIEERMALGFVTVEIIPSDPDSELPDLLRQQKFGVTTFPAYGKEGPRQVLHVLLKRRMLAQLAAMISEHDPKAFYTIMDARSTHGGFLGRQGK
;
A
#
# COMPACT_ATOMS: atom_id res chain seq x y z
N LEU A 1 3.60 21.72 -4.29
CA LEU A 1 2.75 21.65 -3.16
C LEU A 1 2.62 20.26 -2.61
N ILE A 2 2.93 20.12 -1.39
CA ILE A 2 2.81 18.84 -0.83
C ILE A 2 1.37 18.54 -0.65
N GLU A 3 1.04 17.33 -0.80
CA GLU A 3 -0.30 16.94 -0.59
C GLU A 3 -0.68 17.19 0.84
N GLU A 4 -1.78 17.91 1.02
CA GLU A 4 -2.22 18.14 2.38
C GLU A 4 -2.54 16.87 3.12
N ARG A 5 -3.05 15.87 2.42
CA ARG A 5 -3.33 14.60 3.07
C ARG A 5 -2.09 14.01 3.69
N MET A 6 -0.97 14.16 3.00
CA MET A 6 0.28 13.62 3.50
C MET A 6 0.79 14.41 4.68
N ALA A 7 0.65 15.73 4.60
CA ALA A 7 1.07 16.57 5.71
C ALA A 7 0.22 16.31 6.94
N LEU A 8 -1.00 15.82 6.75
CA LEU A 8 -1.91 15.59 7.86
C LEU A 8 -1.93 14.15 8.34
N GLY A 9 -0.89 13.40 8.04
CA GLY A 9 -0.77 12.08 8.63
C GLY A 9 -1.24 10.92 7.79
N PHE A 10 -1.22 11.06 6.49
CA PHE A 10 -1.50 9.92 5.62
C PHE A 10 -0.20 9.21 5.26
N VAL A 11 -0.31 7.91 5.01
CA VAL A 11 0.81 7.11 4.54
C VAL A 11 0.29 6.18 3.46
N THR A 12 1.21 5.62 2.70
CA THR A 12 0.90 4.59 1.71
C THR A 12 1.57 3.30 2.15
N VAL A 13 0.84 2.20 2.03
CA VAL A 13 1.39 0.88 2.34
C VAL A 13 1.34 0.06 1.07
N GLU A 14 2.49 -0.50 0.70
CA GLU A 14 2.56 -1.40 -0.44
C GLU A 14 2.53 -2.81 0.10
N ILE A 15 1.62 -3.63 -0.39
CA ILE A 15 1.43 -4.98 0.11
C ILE A 15 1.57 -5.97 -1.05
N ILE A 16 2.32 -7.02 -0.82
CA ILE A 16 2.44 -8.11 -1.79
C ILE A 16 1.89 -9.34 -1.11
N PRO A 17 0.66 -9.74 -1.45
CA PRO A 17 0.07 -10.94 -0.86
C PRO A 17 0.89 -12.17 -1.21
N SER A 18 0.82 -13.16 -0.35
CA SER A 18 1.56 -14.40 -0.60
C SER A 18 0.97 -15.21 -1.74
N ASP A 19 -0.29 -14.97 -2.07
CA ASP A 19 -0.97 -15.72 -3.13
C ASP A 19 -1.44 -14.71 -4.17
N PRO A 20 -1.12 -14.92 -5.46
CA PRO A 20 -1.58 -13.99 -6.50
C PRO A 20 -3.09 -13.90 -6.62
N ASP A 21 -3.82 -14.88 -6.11
CA ASP A 21 -5.28 -14.86 -6.14
C ASP A 21 -5.89 -14.49 -4.81
N SER A 22 -5.13 -13.84 -3.96
CA SER A 22 -5.56 -13.49 -2.62
C SER A 22 -6.82 -12.63 -2.63
N GLU A 23 -7.68 -12.85 -1.66
CA GLU A 23 -8.86 -12.02 -1.48
C GLU A 23 -8.59 -10.78 -0.64
N LEU A 24 -7.36 -10.59 -0.26
CA LEU A 24 -7.00 -9.47 0.61
C LEU A 24 -7.48 -8.12 0.07
N PRO A 25 -7.35 -7.82 -1.23
CA PRO A 25 -7.84 -6.52 -1.71
C PRO A 25 -9.32 -6.32 -1.44
N ASP A 26 -10.12 -7.37 -1.62
CA ASP A 26 -11.55 -7.23 -1.40
C ASP A 26 -11.86 -7.06 0.08
N LEU A 27 -11.14 -7.78 0.93
CA LEU A 27 -11.35 -7.64 2.35
C LEU A 27 -11.00 -6.23 2.83
N LEU A 28 -9.94 -5.67 2.31
CA LEU A 28 -9.54 -4.32 2.68
C LEU A 28 -10.56 -3.29 2.19
N ARG A 29 -11.08 -3.48 0.99
CA ARG A 29 -12.10 -2.58 0.47
C ARG A 29 -13.38 -2.64 1.28
N GLN A 30 -13.72 -3.82 1.79
CA GLN A 30 -14.88 -3.96 2.65
C GLN A 30 -14.73 -3.15 3.92
N GLN A 31 -13.50 -2.96 4.37
CA GLN A 31 -13.24 -2.17 5.55
C GLN A 31 -12.98 -0.70 5.21
N LYS A 32 -13.31 -0.31 3.98
CA LYS A 32 -13.25 1.08 3.52
C LYS A 32 -11.84 1.60 3.31
N PHE A 33 -10.86 0.75 3.16
CA PHE A 33 -9.54 1.20 2.76
C PHE A 33 -9.52 1.47 1.27
N GLY A 34 -8.80 2.49 0.86
CA GLY A 34 -8.61 2.78 -0.55
C GLY A 34 -7.48 1.91 -1.09
N VAL A 35 -7.82 0.96 -1.95
CA VAL A 35 -6.87 -0.03 -2.44
C VAL A 35 -6.77 0.04 -3.96
N THR A 36 -5.55 0.18 -4.47
CA THR A 36 -5.29 0.08 -5.89
C THR A 36 -4.42 -1.16 -6.11
N THR A 37 -4.76 -1.96 -7.10
CA THR A 37 -4.00 -3.17 -7.37
C THR A 37 -3.24 -3.04 -8.67
N PHE A 38 -2.04 -3.64 -8.71
CA PHE A 38 -1.19 -3.64 -9.89
C PHE A 38 -0.67 -5.04 -10.15
N PRO A 39 -0.58 -5.45 -11.40
CA PRO A 39 0.11 -6.71 -11.70
C PRO A 39 1.61 -6.51 -11.59
N ALA A 40 2.31 -7.54 -11.18
CA ALA A 40 3.75 -7.53 -11.12
C ALA A 40 4.26 -8.91 -11.43
N TYR A 41 5.51 -8.99 -11.89
CA TYR A 41 6.12 -10.27 -12.23
C TYR A 41 7.43 -10.41 -11.51
N GLY A 42 7.54 -11.45 -10.73
CA GLY A 42 8.75 -11.71 -10.00
C GLY A 42 9.37 -13.00 -10.44
N LYS A 43 10.39 -13.41 -9.70
CA LYS A 43 11.11 -14.61 -9.98
C LYS A 43 10.19 -15.83 -9.98
N GLU A 44 9.16 -15.80 -9.17
CA GLU A 44 8.27 -16.94 -9.03
C GLU A 44 6.99 -16.81 -9.82
N GLY A 45 6.94 -15.86 -10.75
CA GLY A 45 5.79 -15.71 -11.60
C GLY A 45 4.96 -14.49 -11.26
N PRO A 46 3.73 -14.45 -11.75
CA PRO A 46 2.91 -13.26 -11.55
C PRO A 46 2.54 -13.05 -10.10
N ARG A 47 2.46 -11.79 -9.73
CA ARG A 47 2.08 -11.37 -8.39
C ARG A 47 1.12 -10.22 -8.50
N GLN A 48 0.46 -9.95 -7.41
CA GLN A 48 -0.42 -8.82 -7.28
C GLN A 48 0.17 -7.89 -6.24
N VAL A 49 0.23 -6.61 -6.55
CA VAL A 49 0.74 -5.61 -5.62
C VAL A 49 -0.39 -4.68 -5.28
N LEU A 50 -0.58 -4.40 -4.00
CA LEU A 50 -1.62 -3.52 -3.54
C LEU A 50 -1.02 -2.25 -3.00
N HIS A 51 -1.60 -1.11 -3.34
CA HIS A 51 -1.23 0.15 -2.72
C HIS A 51 -2.43 0.64 -1.93
N VAL A 52 -2.22 0.91 -0.66
CA VAL A 52 -3.28 1.36 0.24
C VAL A 52 -2.90 2.72 0.79
N LEU A 53 -3.73 3.72 0.54
CA LEU A 53 -3.53 5.04 1.11
C LEU A 53 -4.41 5.14 2.34
N LEU A 54 -3.87 5.48 3.49
CA LEU A 54 -4.63 5.51 4.72
C LEU A 54 -4.04 6.51 5.69
N LYS A 55 -4.83 6.88 6.69
CA LYS A 55 -4.32 7.70 7.76
C LYS A 55 -3.39 6.87 8.64
N ARG A 56 -2.32 7.50 9.08
CA ARG A 56 -1.32 6.80 9.88
C ARG A 56 -1.94 6.11 11.10
N ARG A 57 -2.96 6.71 11.69
CA ARG A 57 -3.58 6.11 12.87
C ARG A 57 -4.27 4.78 12.56
N MET A 58 -4.47 4.48 11.28
CA MET A 58 -5.12 3.23 10.89
C MET A 58 -4.11 2.11 10.62
N LEU A 59 -2.81 2.40 10.74
CA LEU A 59 -1.80 1.40 10.42
C LEU A 59 -1.92 0.14 11.26
N ALA A 60 -2.21 0.30 12.54
CA ALA A 60 -2.30 -0.87 13.41
C ALA A 60 -3.45 -1.78 12.98
N GLN A 61 -4.56 -1.18 12.59
CA GLN A 61 -5.69 -1.96 12.09
C GLN A 61 -5.34 -2.68 10.81
N LEU A 62 -4.68 -1.99 9.87
CA LEU A 62 -4.28 -2.61 8.62
C LEU A 62 -3.31 -3.76 8.86
N ALA A 63 -2.30 -3.53 9.70
CA ALA A 63 -1.33 -4.57 10.00
C ALA A 63 -1.99 -5.79 10.62
N ALA A 64 -2.96 -5.57 11.49
CA ALA A 64 -3.67 -6.68 12.12
C ALA A 64 -4.46 -7.48 11.08
N MET A 65 -5.09 -6.79 10.13
CA MET A 65 -5.84 -7.48 9.08
C MET A 65 -4.93 -8.31 8.20
N ILE A 66 -3.78 -7.75 7.85
CA ILE A 66 -2.82 -8.47 7.01
C ILE A 66 -2.34 -9.71 7.76
N SER A 67 -1.98 -9.56 9.02
CA SER A 67 -1.48 -10.70 9.80
C SER A 67 -2.54 -11.78 9.96
N GLU A 68 -3.78 -11.37 10.07
CA GLU A 68 -4.84 -12.33 10.28
C GLU A 68 -5.18 -13.10 9.01
N HIS A 69 -5.20 -12.42 7.88
CA HIS A 69 -5.65 -13.04 6.64
C HIS A 69 -4.52 -13.58 5.79
N ASP A 70 -3.31 -13.03 5.94
CA ASP A 70 -2.19 -13.47 5.11
C ASP A 70 -0.88 -13.18 5.87
N PRO A 71 -0.56 -14.00 6.87
CA PRO A 71 0.63 -13.74 7.68
C PRO A 71 1.95 -13.81 6.91
N LYS A 72 1.93 -14.37 5.71
CA LYS A 72 3.13 -14.43 4.89
C LYS A 72 3.23 -13.28 3.90
N ALA A 73 2.28 -12.37 3.89
CA ALA A 73 2.34 -11.24 2.99
C ALA A 73 3.50 -10.33 3.39
N PHE A 74 4.09 -9.72 2.38
CA PHE A 74 5.14 -8.75 2.60
C PHE A 74 4.52 -7.36 2.46
N TYR A 75 4.87 -6.42 3.34
CA TYR A 75 4.39 -5.07 3.14
C TYR A 75 5.40 -4.05 3.61
N THR A 76 5.34 -2.88 2.98
CA THR A 76 6.25 -1.78 3.26
C THR A 76 5.42 -0.52 3.47
N ILE A 77 5.75 0.23 4.51
CA ILE A 77 5.10 1.49 4.78
C ILE A 77 5.94 2.59 4.17
N MET A 78 5.31 3.40 3.31
CA MET A 78 6.00 4.47 2.63
C MET A 78 5.55 5.82 3.15
N ASP A 79 6.54 6.63 3.50
CA ASP A 79 6.25 7.96 4.00
C ASP A 79 5.94 8.88 2.82
N ALA A 80 4.99 9.74 3.03
CA ALA A 80 4.58 10.68 2.02
C ALA A 80 5.71 11.56 1.54
N ARG A 81 6.58 11.93 2.42
CA ARG A 81 7.63 12.85 2.05
C ARG A 81 8.61 12.27 1.06
N SER A 82 8.91 11.00 1.20
CA SER A 82 9.82 10.41 0.26
C SER A 82 9.17 10.26 -1.10
N THR A 83 7.90 10.02 -1.14
CA THR A 83 7.21 9.91 -2.39
C THR A 83 7.20 11.23 -3.13
N HIS A 84 7.00 12.30 -2.39
CA HIS A 84 6.94 13.61 -3.00
C HIS A 84 8.23 13.98 -3.68
N GLY A 85 9.31 13.75 -3.04
CA GLY A 85 10.58 14.15 -3.61
C GLY A 85 10.87 13.51 -4.93
N GLY A 86 10.46 12.30 -5.10
CA GLY A 86 10.75 11.63 -6.34
C GLY A 86 9.96 12.14 -7.49
N PHE A 87 8.79 12.65 -7.22
CA PHE A 87 7.93 12.97 -8.28
C PHE A 87 8.29 14.15 -9.09
N LEU A 88 8.64 15.13 -8.53
CA LEU A 88 8.78 16.30 -9.26
C LEU A 88 9.97 16.39 -10.03
N GLY A 89 10.73 15.73 -9.68
CA GLY A 89 11.86 15.86 -10.47
C GLY A 89 11.53 15.71 -11.81
N ARG A 90 10.99 15.85 -11.69
CA ARG A 90 11.12 15.86 -12.42
C ARG A 90 11.07 16.45 -13.07
N GLN A 91 10.66 16.64 -12.83
CA GLN A 91 10.55 17.27 -13.10
C GLN A 91 11.12 17.88 -13.26
N GLY A 92 11.30 17.52 -13.32
CA GLY A 92 11.82 17.82 -13.48
C GLY A 92 12.35 18.00 -13.73
N LYS A 93 12.50 17.72 -13.83
CA LYS A 93 12.98 17.67 -13.97
C LYS A 93 13.23 17.84 -14.07
#